data_a32bccdc75236042668bc4809f0a6829
#
_entry.id   a32bccdc75236042668bc4809f0a6829
#
_cell.length_a   1.000
_cell.length_b   1.000
_cell.length_c   1.000
_cell.angle_alpha   90.00
_cell.angle_beta   90.00
_cell.angle_gamma   90.00
#
_symmetry.space_group_name_H-M   'P 1'
#
loop_
_entity.id
_entity.type
_entity.pdbx_description
1 polymer ?
#
loop_
_entity_poly.entity_id
_entity_poly.type
_entity_poly.pdbx_seq_one_letter_code
_entity_poly.pdbx_strand_id
1 'polypeptide(L)'
;MAGSLWGSSFEIPETPKVAKKVIDKVKNPKDTKVSVSKAIRSNKVSDADKLVLIRENVKRKLGKYGDATQLITTKDQLVSYIDTAIKNDLIAVDTETDNSLDPISCKLMGACIYTPGLKNVYIPINHVDITTREKLPNQLTEADIKEQFDRLNEAKTKIITHNGKFDYEVLKMTCGYIMELYWDTMIGEKLLNENRKGNKPYGLKTLYREMFDPEQEKYDIEELFEGVEYAIVEPELFALYAATDAFMTYTLYQSQVERYSIPDHKRLRSLFLDIEMPIMQVSAEMELAGVHLDLSYAKRLSKKYADKLEQMDKISDEEVSKYKDIIEQWRQTTEANEHPIKNGKETKSKSEQLNYPVNLESPTQLAILLYDVLKCGPVNKKKPRGTGEEELLAIYAKYKIELCNIILERRGLLKLINTYIDKLPTCVNPVDNKVHAVFDQLGAGTGRFSSKDPNLQNIPSKEKSIRCMFTASVDYHDNEVEDVLKLPITDEVETNRGWVLGKDLTVEDLLKDSENNYIQITKIDKTDNSYIVYILM
;
A
#
# COMPACT_ATOMS: atom_id res chain seq x y z
N MET A 1 4.45 -15.25 -42.42
CA MET A 1 5.85 -15.49 -42.02
C MET A 1 6.03 -14.77 -40.67
N ALA A 2 6.11 -15.55 -39.60
CA ALA A 2 6.28 -14.99 -38.25
C ALA A 2 7.75 -14.58 -38.10
N GLY A 3 8.03 -13.28 -38.12
CA GLY A 3 9.34 -12.78 -37.81
C GLY A 3 9.67 -13.05 -36.33
N SER A 4 10.86 -13.56 -36.03
CA SER A 4 11.39 -13.60 -34.69
C SER A 4 11.49 -12.17 -34.17
N LEU A 5 11.34 -11.93 -32.87
CA LEU A 5 11.57 -10.63 -32.21
C LEU A 5 12.95 -10.00 -32.54
N TRP A 6 13.83 -10.76 -33.15
CA TRP A 6 15.19 -10.40 -33.54
C TRP A 6 15.31 -10.33 -35.07
N GLY A 7 14.65 -9.35 -35.70
CA GLY A 7 14.90 -9.04 -37.10
C GLY A 7 16.37 -8.63 -37.33
N SER A 8 16.95 -9.05 -38.44
CA SER A 8 18.39 -9.01 -38.80
C SER A 8 19.00 -7.63 -39.08
N SER A 9 18.50 -6.54 -38.49
CA SER A 9 18.98 -5.18 -38.78
C SER A 9 19.04 -4.23 -37.58
N PHE A 10 19.42 -4.72 -36.41
CA PHE A 10 19.82 -3.82 -35.31
C PHE A 10 21.34 -3.71 -35.30
N GLU A 11 21.90 -2.64 -35.87
CA GLU A 11 23.27 -2.24 -35.64
C GLU A 11 23.43 -1.92 -34.14
N ILE A 12 24.24 -2.72 -33.47
CA ILE A 12 24.57 -2.55 -32.05
C ILE A 12 25.49 -1.32 -31.95
N PRO A 13 25.10 -0.22 -31.27
CA PRO A 13 26.01 0.86 -30.98
C PRO A 13 27.23 0.31 -30.23
N GLU A 14 28.45 0.83 -30.50
CA GLU A 14 29.67 0.42 -29.79
C GLU A 14 29.45 0.48 -28.28
N THR A 15 29.70 -0.63 -27.59
CA THR A 15 29.51 -0.76 -26.15
C THR A 15 30.29 0.32 -25.39
N PRO A 16 29.68 1.21 -24.63
CA PRO A 16 30.35 2.27 -23.91
C PRO A 16 31.46 1.72 -23.00
N LYS A 17 32.57 2.44 -22.86
CA LYS A 17 33.77 1.99 -22.10
C LYS A 17 33.45 1.56 -20.66
N VAL A 18 32.43 2.16 -20.02
CA VAL A 18 31.99 1.82 -18.66
C VAL A 18 31.22 0.49 -18.66
N ALA A 19 30.27 0.31 -19.59
CA ALA A 19 29.54 -0.94 -19.76
C ALA A 19 30.49 -2.09 -20.13
N LYS A 20 31.44 -1.87 -21.03
CA LYS A 20 32.47 -2.86 -21.39
C LYS A 20 33.33 -3.31 -20.18
N LYS A 21 33.70 -2.38 -19.29
CA LYS A 21 34.44 -2.67 -18.06
C LYS A 21 33.62 -3.47 -17.02
N VAL A 22 32.31 -3.29 -16.99
CA VAL A 22 31.38 -4.05 -16.14
C VAL A 22 31.12 -5.42 -16.75
N ILE A 23 30.88 -5.50 -18.07
CA ILE A 23 30.68 -6.75 -18.82
C ILE A 23 31.90 -7.64 -18.74
N ASP A 24 33.11 -7.08 -18.84
CA ASP A 24 34.35 -7.84 -18.73
C ASP A 24 34.62 -8.38 -17.31
N LYS A 25 34.11 -7.71 -16.27
CA LYS A 25 34.13 -8.23 -14.89
C LYS A 25 33.06 -9.30 -14.65
N VAL A 26 31.96 -9.28 -15.41
CA VAL A 26 30.82 -10.20 -15.33
C VAL A 26 31.08 -11.56 -15.98
N LYS A 27 32.20 -11.73 -16.71
CA LYS A 27 32.55 -13.04 -17.30
C LYS A 27 32.93 -14.12 -16.28
N ASN A 28 32.92 -13.79 -14.97
CA ASN A 28 33.18 -14.78 -13.92
C ASN A 28 31.85 -15.13 -13.19
N PRO A 29 31.31 -16.37 -13.32
CA PRO A 29 29.95 -16.71 -12.86
C PRO A 29 29.67 -16.55 -11.36
N LYS A 30 30.71 -16.43 -10.53
CA LYS A 30 30.57 -16.28 -9.07
C LYS A 30 30.40 -14.84 -8.58
N ASP A 31 30.76 -13.84 -9.38
CA ASP A 31 30.75 -12.42 -8.99
C ASP A 31 29.56 -11.63 -9.58
N THR A 32 28.74 -12.26 -10.41
CA THR A 32 27.78 -11.61 -11.32
C THR A 32 26.55 -11.00 -10.66
N LYS A 33 25.98 -11.61 -9.62
CA LYS A 33 24.69 -11.14 -9.04
C LYS A 33 24.78 -9.81 -8.31
N VAL A 34 25.89 -9.52 -7.66
CA VAL A 34 26.07 -8.31 -6.84
C VAL A 34 26.57 -7.12 -7.64
N SER A 35 27.26 -7.35 -8.79
CA SER A 35 27.91 -6.29 -9.54
C SER A 35 27.01 -5.60 -10.55
N VAL A 36 26.10 -6.33 -11.21
CA VAL A 36 25.16 -5.77 -12.22
C VAL A 36 24.09 -4.92 -11.55
N SER A 37 23.39 -5.44 -10.53
CA SER A 37 22.39 -4.68 -9.80
C SER A 37 22.97 -3.46 -9.09
N LYS A 38 24.23 -3.56 -8.59
CA LYS A 38 24.91 -2.42 -7.98
C LYS A 38 25.33 -1.35 -8.99
N ALA A 39 25.65 -1.73 -10.24
CA ALA A 39 25.94 -0.78 -11.30
C ALA A 39 24.69 -0.07 -11.81
N ILE A 40 23.59 -0.81 -11.96
CA ILE A 40 22.27 -0.28 -12.37
C ILE A 40 21.74 0.72 -11.33
N ARG A 41 21.90 0.46 -10.04
CA ARG A 41 21.50 1.36 -8.93
C ARG A 41 22.32 2.63 -8.81
N SER A 42 23.43 2.74 -9.53
CA SER A 42 24.34 3.87 -9.38
C SER A 42 23.85 5.09 -10.17
N ASN A 43 23.55 6.20 -9.48
CA ASN A 43 23.27 7.51 -10.11
C ASN A 43 24.44 8.08 -10.94
N LYS A 44 25.58 7.39 -11.00
CA LYS A 44 26.75 7.77 -11.78
C LYS A 44 26.80 7.12 -13.17
N VAL A 45 25.85 6.24 -13.47
CA VAL A 45 25.73 5.54 -14.75
C VAL A 45 24.57 6.15 -15.52
N SER A 46 24.80 6.51 -16.79
CA SER A 46 23.74 7.07 -17.64
C SER A 46 22.65 6.03 -17.90
N ASP A 47 21.41 6.47 -18.19
CA ASP A 47 20.31 5.57 -18.51
C ASP A 47 20.62 4.73 -19.75
N ALA A 48 21.32 5.28 -20.75
CA ALA A 48 21.79 4.54 -21.91
C ALA A 48 22.74 3.38 -21.53
N ASP A 49 23.70 3.61 -20.62
CA ASP A 49 24.59 2.55 -20.13
C ASP A 49 23.82 1.51 -19.29
N LYS A 50 22.84 1.94 -18.51
CA LYS A 50 21.95 1.02 -17.74
C LYS A 50 21.14 0.13 -18.68
N LEU A 51 20.56 0.68 -19.75
CA LEU A 51 19.79 -0.09 -20.74
C LEU A 51 20.66 -1.16 -21.44
N VAL A 52 21.93 -0.88 -21.70
CA VAL A 52 22.86 -1.92 -22.24
C VAL A 52 23.00 -3.08 -21.26
N LEU A 53 23.20 -2.79 -19.96
CA LEU A 53 23.30 -3.83 -18.93
C LEU A 53 22.00 -4.61 -18.74
N ILE A 54 20.87 -3.90 -18.76
CA ILE A 54 19.52 -4.48 -18.68
C ILE A 54 19.30 -5.42 -19.85
N ARG A 55 19.61 -4.99 -21.09
CA ARG A 55 19.46 -5.80 -22.30
C ARG A 55 20.22 -7.13 -22.20
N GLU A 56 21.49 -7.10 -21.77
CA GLU A 56 22.29 -8.32 -21.58
C GLU A 56 21.68 -9.24 -20.50
N ASN A 57 21.22 -8.66 -19.38
CA ASN A 57 20.64 -9.43 -18.28
C ASN A 57 19.29 -10.07 -18.66
N VAL A 58 18.41 -9.30 -19.30
CA VAL A 58 17.09 -9.80 -19.76
C VAL A 58 17.27 -10.88 -20.82
N LYS A 59 18.13 -10.67 -21.83
CA LYS A 59 18.43 -11.70 -22.85
C LYS A 59 18.98 -12.97 -22.23
N ARG A 60 19.87 -12.87 -21.26
CA ARG A 60 20.44 -14.04 -20.58
C ARG A 60 19.37 -14.82 -19.79
N LYS A 61 18.50 -14.13 -19.07
CA LYS A 61 17.48 -14.76 -18.21
C LYS A 61 16.25 -15.22 -18.99
N LEU A 62 15.78 -14.41 -19.93
CA LEU A 62 14.47 -14.54 -20.57
C LEU A 62 14.54 -14.76 -22.07
N GLY A 63 15.71 -14.73 -22.70
CA GLY A 63 15.84 -14.92 -24.16
C GLY A 63 15.26 -16.23 -24.67
N LYS A 64 15.18 -17.28 -23.83
CA LYS A 64 14.52 -18.56 -24.16
C LYS A 64 13.04 -18.43 -24.53
N TYR A 65 12.38 -17.34 -24.10
CA TYR A 65 10.95 -17.08 -24.40
C TYR A 65 10.73 -16.27 -25.69
N GLY A 66 11.80 -15.81 -26.37
CA GLY A 66 11.71 -14.94 -27.54
C GLY A 66 10.87 -15.51 -28.68
N ASP A 67 11.01 -16.82 -28.97
CA ASP A 67 10.25 -17.49 -30.04
C ASP A 67 8.76 -17.66 -29.69
N ALA A 68 8.43 -17.74 -28.40
CA ALA A 68 7.06 -17.86 -27.90
C ALA A 68 6.38 -16.50 -27.72
N THR A 69 7.11 -15.39 -27.87
CA THR A 69 6.63 -14.02 -27.63
C THR A 69 6.52 -13.24 -28.93
N GLN A 70 5.55 -12.34 -29.02
CA GLN A 70 5.41 -11.40 -30.13
C GLN A 70 4.88 -10.05 -29.63
N LEU A 71 5.17 -8.98 -30.40
CA LEU A 71 4.51 -7.69 -30.25
C LEU A 71 3.28 -7.61 -31.15
N ILE A 72 2.24 -6.95 -30.64
CA ILE A 72 1.12 -6.47 -31.47
C ILE A 72 1.24 -4.94 -31.52
N THR A 73 1.51 -4.42 -32.72
CA THR A 73 1.80 -3.00 -32.96
C THR A 73 0.81 -2.33 -33.92
N THR A 74 -0.14 -3.11 -34.44
CA THR A 74 -1.19 -2.60 -35.33
C THR A 74 -2.58 -3.08 -34.89
N LYS A 75 -3.59 -2.27 -35.19
CA LYS A 75 -4.98 -2.61 -34.85
C LYS A 75 -5.44 -3.90 -35.51
N ASP A 76 -5.08 -4.17 -36.77
CA ASP A 76 -5.46 -5.39 -37.48
C ASP A 76 -4.90 -6.64 -36.81
N GLN A 77 -3.67 -6.57 -36.32
CA GLN A 77 -3.07 -7.68 -35.54
C GLN A 77 -3.85 -7.92 -34.25
N LEU A 78 -4.24 -6.84 -33.54
CA LEU A 78 -5.01 -6.96 -32.30
C LEU A 78 -6.40 -7.54 -32.59
N VAL A 79 -7.10 -7.05 -33.62
CA VAL A 79 -8.41 -7.59 -34.06
C VAL A 79 -8.32 -9.10 -34.32
N SER A 80 -7.33 -9.53 -35.11
CA SER A 80 -7.15 -10.95 -35.43
C SER A 80 -6.87 -11.82 -34.20
N TYR A 81 -6.11 -11.28 -33.24
CA TYR A 81 -5.82 -11.99 -32.00
C TYR A 81 -7.07 -12.12 -31.11
N ILE A 82 -7.83 -11.03 -30.95
CA ILE A 82 -9.08 -10.99 -30.19
C ILE A 82 -10.16 -11.89 -30.81
N ASP A 83 -10.27 -11.94 -32.14
CA ASP A 83 -11.18 -12.88 -32.84
C ASP A 83 -10.87 -14.31 -32.44
N THR A 84 -9.60 -14.67 -32.33
CA THR A 84 -9.19 -16.01 -31.91
C THR A 84 -9.48 -16.25 -30.43
N ALA A 85 -9.27 -15.24 -29.57
CA ALA A 85 -9.59 -15.33 -28.15
C ALA A 85 -11.10 -15.52 -27.90
N ILE A 86 -11.93 -14.80 -28.64
CA ILE A 86 -13.40 -14.95 -28.64
C ILE A 86 -13.79 -16.36 -29.06
N LYS A 87 -13.20 -16.87 -30.16
CA LYS A 87 -13.45 -18.25 -30.63
C LYS A 87 -13.03 -19.30 -29.61
N ASN A 88 -11.94 -19.05 -28.87
CA ASN A 88 -11.46 -19.96 -27.82
C ASN A 88 -12.27 -19.83 -26.52
N ASP A 89 -13.13 -18.83 -26.40
CA ASP A 89 -13.88 -18.48 -25.18
C ASP A 89 -12.98 -18.31 -23.96
N LEU A 90 -11.72 -17.83 -24.16
CA LEU A 90 -10.73 -17.68 -23.09
C LEU A 90 -9.59 -16.76 -23.49
N ILE A 91 -9.25 -15.83 -22.59
CA ILE A 91 -8.05 -15.00 -22.68
C ILE A 91 -7.47 -14.74 -21.30
N ALA A 92 -6.16 -14.85 -21.17
CA ALA A 92 -5.42 -14.31 -20.01
C ALA A 92 -5.01 -12.87 -20.30
N VAL A 93 -5.17 -12.00 -19.31
CA VAL A 93 -4.83 -10.57 -19.39
C VAL A 93 -3.97 -10.19 -18.20
N ASP A 94 -2.98 -9.36 -18.44
CA ASP A 94 -2.12 -8.73 -17.44
C ASP A 94 -1.74 -7.34 -17.95
N THR A 95 -1.52 -6.37 -17.06
CA THR A 95 -1.18 -4.99 -17.42
C THR A 95 0.17 -4.59 -16.88
N GLU A 96 0.90 -3.82 -17.67
CA GLU A 96 2.16 -3.22 -17.25
C GLU A 96 2.02 -1.71 -17.13
N THR A 97 2.40 -1.16 -16.00
CA THR A 97 2.37 0.27 -15.74
C THR A 97 3.77 0.87 -15.76
N ASP A 98 3.86 2.17 -15.69
CA ASP A 98 5.10 2.87 -15.43
C ASP A 98 5.65 2.48 -14.03
N ASN A 99 6.65 3.19 -13.52
CA ASN A 99 7.20 2.86 -12.19
C ASN A 99 6.21 3.12 -11.02
N SER A 100 4.99 3.58 -11.31
CA SER A 100 3.92 3.78 -10.33
C SER A 100 3.03 2.53 -10.23
N LEU A 101 2.71 2.14 -9.00
CA LEU A 101 1.71 1.13 -8.68
C LEU A 101 0.39 1.74 -8.19
N ASP A 102 0.21 3.05 -8.36
CA ASP A 102 -1.03 3.76 -8.01
C ASP A 102 -1.95 3.81 -9.24
N PRO A 103 -3.07 3.09 -9.27
CA PRO A 103 -3.98 3.05 -10.42
C PRO A 103 -4.56 4.41 -10.80
N ILE A 104 -4.63 5.36 -9.85
CA ILE A 104 -5.20 6.70 -10.09
C ILE A 104 -4.26 7.57 -10.94
N SER A 105 -2.95 7.36 -10.80
CA SER A 105 -1.94 8.24 -11.41
C SER A 105 -0.98 7.53 -12.37
N CYS A 106 -0.99 6.19 -12.41
CA CYS A 106 -0.09 5.44 -13.28
C CYS A 106 -0.42 5.62 -14.77
N LYS A 107 0.58 5.35 -15.62
CA LYS A 107 0.42 5.24 -17.06
C LYS A 107 0.46 3.78 -17.47
N LEU A 108 -0.46 3.37 -18.32
CA LEU A 108 -0.43 2.06 -18.93
C LEU A 108 0.73 1.99 -19.95
N MET A 109 1.74 1.19 -19.66
CA MET A 109 2.87 0.97 -20.57
C MET A 109 2.54 -0.02 -21.67
N GLY A 110 1.70 -1.01 -21.35
CA GLY A 110 1.20 -1.98 -22.29
C GLY A 110 0.31 -3.02 -21.64
N ALA A 111 -0.30 -3.85 -22.47
CA ALA A 111 -1.10 -5.00 -22.04
C ALA A 111 -0.48 -6.31 -22.52
N CYS A 112 -0.54 -7.33 -21.67
CA CYS A 112 -0.10 -8.68 -21.95
C CYS A 112 -1.31 -9.55 -22.15
N ILE A 113 -1.36 -10.31 -23.23
CA ILE A 113 -2.47 -11.22 -23.51
C ILE A 113 -1.99 -12.58 -23.96
N TYR A 114 -2.76 -13.60 -23.59
CA TYR A 114 -2.55 -14.96 -24.07
C TYR A 114 -3.87 -15.70 -24.27
N THR A 115 -4.00 -16.39 -25.41
CA THR A 115 -5.06 -17.36 -25.65
C THR A 115 -4.46 -18.63 -26.22
N PRO A 116 -5.02 -19.84 -25.94
CA PRO A 116 -4.47 -21.10 -26.41
C PRO A 116 -4.29 -21.17 -27.95
N GLY A 117 -3.15 -21.71 -28.35
CA GLY A 117 -2.81 -21.86 -29.78
C GLY A 117 -2.15 -20.66 -30.43
N LEU A 118 -2.02 -19.54 -29.73
CA LEU A 118 -1.29 -18.34 -30.18
C LEU A 118 -0.03 -18.12 -29.35
N LYS A 119 0.80 -17.18 -29.78
CA LYS A 119 1.97 -16.72 -29.01
C LYS A 119 1.55 -15.81 -27.84
N ASN A 120 2.43 -15.72 -26.86
CA ASN A 120 2.35 -14.70 -25.83
C ASN A 120 2.50 -13.32 -26.46
N VAL A 121 1.67 -12.38 -26.07
CA VAL A 121 1.65 -11.06 -26.68
C VAL A 121 1.92 -9.98 -25.66
N TYR A 122 2.76 -9.02 -26.05
CA TYR A 122 2.81 -7.69 -25.44
C TYR A 122 2.32 -6.64 -26.43
N ILE A 123 1.45 -5.77 -25.98
CA ILE A 123 0.88 -4.66 -26.75
C ILE A 123 1.49 -3.38 -26.18
N PRO A 124 2.52 -2.78 -26.80
CA PRO A 124 3.13 -1.55 -26.31
C PRO A 124 2.21 -0.34 -26.53
N ILE A 125 2.16 0.56 -25.55
CA ILE A 125 1.26 1.74 -25.57
C ILE A 125 2.03 3.05 -25.35
N ASN A 126 2.79 3.18 -24.24
CA ASN A 126 3.40 4.45 -23.84
C ASN A 126 4.92 4.38 -23.67
N HIS A 127 5.61 3.56 -24.45
CA HIS A 127 7.06 3.62 -24.53
C HIS A 127 7.55 4.84 -25.27
N VAL A 128 8.68 5.40 -24.82
CA VAL A 128 9.25 6.64 -25.36
C VAL A 128 10.72 6.47 -25.73
N ASP A 129 11.19 7.28 -26.64
CA ASP A 129 12.61 7.36 -26.96
C ASP A 129 13.40 7.90 -25.76
N ILE A 130 14.54 7.29 -25.47
CA ILE A 130 15.38 7.66 -24.32
C ILE A 130 15.89 9.08 -24.36
N THR A 131 16.11 9.64 -25.59
CA THR A 131 16.73 10.94 -25.79
C THR A 131 15.69 12.04 -25.96
N THR A 132 14.73 11.84 -26.88
CA THR A 132 13.71 12.83 -27.21
C THR A 132 12.53 12.83 -26.26
N ARG A 133 12.33 11.70 -25.55
CA ARG A 133 11.16 11.46 -24.70
C ARG A 133 9.83 11.47 -25.47
N GLU A 134 9.88 11.45 -26.78
CA GLU A 134 8.71 11.31 -27.63
C GLU A 134 8.23 9.86 -27.67
N LYS A 135 6.93 9.66 -27.82
CA LYS A 135 6.32 8.33 -27.94
C LYS A 135 6.94 7.59 -29.14
N LEU A 136 7.38 6.35 -28.91
CA LEU A 136 7.91 5.51 -29.98
C LEU A 136 6.83 5.24 -31.04
N PRO A 137 7.19 5.12 -32.33
CA PRO A 137 6.26 4.70 -33.38
C PRO A 137 5.81 3.24 -33.20
N ASN A 138 4.81 2.86 -33.93
CA ASN A 138 4.30 1.47 -33.95
C ASN A 138 3.81 0.97 -32.58
N GLN A 139 3.06 1.80 -31.90
CA GLN A 139 2.35 1.46 -30.67
C GLN A 139 0.85 1.71 -30.86
N LEU A 140 0.05 0.93 -30.13
CA LEU A 140 -1.39 1.15 -30.04
C LEU A 140 -1.71 2.26 -29.04
N THR A 141 -2.99 2.58 -28.94
CA THR A 141 -3.52 3.54 -27.99
C THR A 141 -4.41 2.86 -26.96
N GLU A 142 -4.66 3.54 -25.85
CA GLU A 142 -5.63 3.12 -24.83
C GLU A 142 -7.03 2.92 -25.44
N ALA A 143 -7.40 3.75 -26.43
CA ALA A 143 -8.67 3.61 -27.14
C ALA A 143 -8.74 2.33 -27.99
N ASP A 144 -7.64 1.93 -28.65
CA ASP A 144 -7.57 0.67 -29.39
C ASP A 144 -7.72 -0.54 -28.48
N ILE A 145 -7.11 -0.49 -27.28
CA ILE A 145 -7.28 -1.54 -26.25
C ILE A 145 -8.75 -1.61 -25.83
N LYS A 146 -9.34 -0.46 -25.45
CA LYS A 146 -10.74 -0.42 -25.03
C LYS A 146 -11.67 -1.01 -26.08
N GLU A 147 -11.56 -0.56 -27.33
CA GLU A 147 -12.42 -1.01 -28.42
C GLU A 147 -12.36 -2.54 -28.60
N GLN A 148 -11.17 -3.12 -28.54
CA GLN A 148 -11.03 -4.55 -28.74
C GLN A 148 -11.40 -5.37 -27.50
N PHE A 149 -11.14 -4.84 -26.29
CA PHE A 149 -11.49 -5.51 -25.06
C PHE A 149 -12.99 -5.42 -24.74
N ASP A 150 -13.68 -4.36 -25.15
CA ASP A 150 -15.16 -4.30 -25.09
C ASP A 150 -15.79 -5.47 -25.87
N ARG A 151 -15.20 -5.90 -26.99
CA ARG A 151 -15.66 -7.07 -27.77
C ARG A 151 -15.53 -8.38 -26.98
N LEU A 152 -14.55 -8.51 -26.08
CA LEU A 152 -14.44 -9.68 -25.19
C LEU A 152 -15.63 -9.75 -24.23
N ASN A 153 -16.03 -8.61 -23.64
CA ASN A 153 -17.20 -8.52 -22.76
C ASN A 153 -18.51 -8.81 -23.55
N GLU A 154 -18.66 -8.20 -24.74
CA GLU A 154 -19.82 -8.44 -25.62
C GLU A 154 -19.99 -9.93 -25.99
N ALA A 155 -18.86 -10.59 -26.25
CA ALA A 155 -18.81 -12.03 -26.55
C ALA A 155 -18.89 -12.91 -25.29
N LYS A 156 -18.84 -12.31 -24.09
CA LYS A 156 -18.75 -13.01 -22.79
C LYS A 156 -17.56 -13.97 -22.69
N THR A 157 -16.45 -13.58 -23.33
CA THR A 157 -15.21 -14.36 -23.30
C THR A 157 -14.67 -14.40 -21.87
N LYS A 158 -14.26 -15.57 -21.40
CA LYS A 158 -13.68 -15.75 -20.07
C LYS A 158 -12.34 -15.04 -19.97
N ILE A 159 -12.28 -13.99 -19.18
CA ILE A 159 -11.05 -13.25 -18.90
C ILE A 159 -10.46 -13.77 -17.59
N ILE A 160 -9.22 -14.25 -17.66
CA ILE A 160 -8.47 -14.76 -16.51
C ILE A 160 -7.27 -13.87 -16.22
N THR A 161 -6.98 -13.68 -14.93
CA THR A 161 -5.93 -12.78 -14.45
C THR A 161 -5.15 -13.39 -13.29
N HIS A 162 -4.10 -12.69 -12.86
CA HIS A 162 -3.40 -12.95 -11.61
C HIS A 162 -3.25 -11.67 -10.81
N ASN A 163 -3.99 -11.48 -9.73
CA ASN A 163 -4.17 -10.21 -9.01
C ASN A 163 -4.94 -9.18 -9.85
N GLY A 164 -5.94 -9.66 -10.57
CA GLY A 164 -6.70 -8.91 -11.58
C GLY A 164 -7.49 -7.72 -11.05
N LYS A 165 -7.54 -7.52 -9.73
CA LYS A 165 -8.04 -6.28 -9.15
C LYS A 165 -7.22 -5.09 -9.64
N PHE A 166 -5.89 -5.21 -9.63
CA PHE A 166 -4.99 -4.17 -10.13
C PHE A 166 -5.19 -3.91 -11.63
N ASP A 167 -5.28 -4.98 -12.44
CA ASP A 167 -5.52 -4.86 -13.88
C ASP A 167 -6.86 -4.21 -14.19
N TYR A 168 -7.89 -4.57 -13.42
CA TYR A 168 -9.22 -3.94 -13.51
C TYR A 168 -9.12 -2.42 -13.26
N GLU A 169 -8.46 -2.02 -12.17
CA GLU A 169 -8.29 -0.63 -11.78
C GLU A 169 -7.50 0.15 -12.82
N VAL A 170 -6.38 -0.38 -13.27
CA VAL A 170 -5.52 0.24 -14.30
C VAL A 170 -6.28 0.44 -15.60
N LEU A 171 -6.93 -0.62 -16.13
CA LEU A 171 -7.66 -0.54 -17.40
C LEU A 171 -8.87 0.39 -17.31
N LYS A 172 -9.55 0.42 -16.17
CA LYS A 172 -10.66 1.36 -15.95
C LYS A 172 -10.19 2.80 -15.93
N MET A 173 -9.11 3.10 -15.22
CA MET A 173 -8.61 4.46 -15.09
C MET A 173 -7.90 4.98 -16.35
N THR A 174 -7.14 4.14 -17.03
CA THR A 174 -6.34 4.55 -18.21
C THR A 174 -7.09 4.41 -19.51
N CYS A 175 -7.89 3.38 -19.71
CA CYS A 175 -8.60 3.08 -20.94
C CYS A 175 -10.12 3.35 -20.85
N GLY A 176 -10.69 3.48 -19.65
CA GLY A 176 -12.14 3.49 -19.46
C GLY A 176 -12.81 2.14 -19.76
N TYR A 177 -12.04 1.05 -19.65
CA TYR A 177 -12.53 -0.32 -19.88
C TYR A 177 -12.90 -0.98 -18.56
N ILE A 178 -14.12 -1.52 -18.49
CA ILE A 178 -14.63 -2.26 -17.32
C ILE A 178 -14.50 -3.74 -17.62
N MET A 179 -13.50 -4.40 -17.06
CA MET A 179 -13.18 -5.80 -17.30
C MET A 179 -14.16 -6.73 -16.59
N GLU A 180 -14.82 -7.62 -17.33
CA GLU A 180 -15.64 -8.70 -16.76
C GLU A 180 -14.77 -9.91 -16.41
N LEU A 181 -14.28 -9.95 -15.17
CA LEU A 181 -13.37 -10.96 -14.68
C LEU A 181 -14.08 -12.30 -14.44
N TYR A 182 -13.53 -13.36 -15.02
CA TYR A 182 -14.02 -14.72 -14.82
C TYR A 182 -13.24 -15.48 -13.73
N TRP A 183 -11.90 -15.32 -13.68
CA TRP A 183 -11.04 -16.08 -12.78
C TRP A 183 -9.79 -15.30 -12.39
N ASP A 184 -9.51 -15.23 -11.11
CA ASP A 184 -8.24 -14.72 -10.60
C ASP A 184 -7.41 -15.86 -10.00
N THR A 185 -6.23 -16.10 -10.56
CA THR A 185 -5.40 -17.23 -10.16
C THR A 185 -4.69 -17.02 -8.82
N MET A 186 -4.51 -15.78 -8.36
CA MET A 186 -3.97 -15.50 -7.03
C MET A 186 -5.01 -15.81 -5.95
N ILE A 187 -6.25 -15.36 -6.13
CA ILE A 187 -7.35 -15.66 -5.21
C ILE A 187 -7.62 -17.16 -5.21
N GLY A 188 -7.68 -17.77 -6.40
CA GLY A 188 -7.88 -19.21 -6.54
C GLY A 188 -6.84 -20.06 -5.81
N GLU A 189 -5.55 -19.70 -5.92
CA GLU A 189 -4.51 -20.44 -5.22
C GLU A 189 -4.55 -20.21 -3.71
N LYS A 190 -4.86 -18.99 -3.26
CA LYS A 190 -4.93 -18.65 -1.85
C LYS A 190 -6.03 -19.43 -1.13
N LEU A 191 -7.19 -19.63 -1.77
CA LEU A 191 -8.27 -20.47 -1.23
C LEU A 191 -7.93 -21.96 -1.24
N LEU A 192 -7.25 -22.45 -2.29
CA LEU A 192 -6.81 -23.85 -2.38
C LEU A 192 -5.69 -24.18 -1.38
N ASN A 193 -4.88 -23.20 -0.99
CA ASN A 193 -3.73 -23.41 -0.13
C ASN A 193 -3.40 -22.15 0.69
N GLU A 194 -4.22 -21.84 1.68
CA GLU A 194 -4.11 -20.62 2.52
C GLU A 194 -2.85 -20.55 3.41
N ASN A 195 -2.17 -21.68 3.61
CA ASN A 195 -1.05 -21.79 4.54
C ASN A 195 0.34 -21.63 3.90
N ARG A 196 0.41 -21.18 2.65
CA ARG A 196 1.70 -20.94 2.00
C ARG A 196 2.49 -19.87 2.75
N LYS A 197 3.79 -20.11 2.90
CA LYS A 197 4.73 -19.21 3.61
C LYS A 197 5.81 -18.73 2.66
N GLY A 198 6.41 -17.60 2.99
CA GLY A 198 7.54 -17.05 2.22
C GLY A 198 7.31 -15.59 1.84
N ASN A 199 8.22 -15.06 1.04
CA ASN A 199 8.07 -13.73 0.45
C ASN A 199 7.22 -13.84 -0.82
N LYS A 200 6.11 -13.08 -0.91
CA LYS A 200 5.13 -13.14 -2.01
C LYS A 200 4.68 -14.59 -2.33
N PRO A 201 4.12 -15.34 -1.35
CA PRO A 201 3.87 -16.78 -1.50
C PRO A 201 2.82 -17.13 -2.57
N TYR A 202 1.99 -16.15 -2.94
CA TYR A 202 0.97 -16.26 -3.99
C TYR A 202 1.32 -15.46 -5.24
N GLY A 203 2.54 -14.93 -5.36
CA GLY A 203 2.97 -14.20 -6.55
C GLY A 203 3.13 -15.13 -7.75
N LEU A 204 2.72 -14.66 -8.95
CA LEU A 204 2.67 -15.41 -10.20
C LEU A 204 3.94 -16.22 -10.48
N LYS A 205 5.08 -15.54 -10.52
CA LYS A 205 6.39 -16.16 -10.79
C LYS A 205 6.82 -17.15 -9.71
N THR A 206 6.40 -16.93 -8.44
CA THR A 206 6.66 -17.88 -7.36
C THR A 206 5.86 -19.16 -7.55
N LEU A 207 4.56 -19.03 -7.82
CA LEU A 207 3.67 -20.17 -8.05
C LEU A 207 4.09 -20.95 -9.29
N TYR A 208 4.31 -20.26 -10.41
CA TYR A 208 4.69 -20.90 -11.66
C TYR A 208 5.99 -21.68 -11.52
N ARG A 209 7.03 -21.08 -10.95
CA ARG A 209 8.30 -21.75 -10.72
C ARG A 209 8.16 -22.99 -9.83
N GLU A 210 7.43 -22.87 -8.71
CA GLU A 210 7.30 -24.00 -7.78
C GLU A 210 6.48 -25.15 -8.32
N MET A 211 5.51 -24.88 -9.19
CA MET A 211 4.58 -25.87 -9.69
C MET A 211 4.97 -26.45 -11.06
N PHE A 212 5.60 -25.65 -11.94
CA PHE A 212 5.79 -26.00 -13.34
C PHE A 212 7.23 -25.91 -13.86
N ASP A 213 8.06 -25.00 -13.34
CA ASP A 213 9.45 -24.83 -13.80
C ASP A 213 10.40 -24.58 -12.60
N PRO A 214 10.69 -25.63 -11.78
CA PRO A 214 11.56 -25.48 -10.60
C PRO A 214 12.97 -25.01 -10.92
N GLU A 215 13.43 -25.23 -12.15
CA GLU A 215 14.78 -24.83 -12.62
C GLU A 215 14.83 -23.37 -13.10
N GLN A 216 13.67 -22.69 -13.18
CA GLN A 216 13.63 -21.30 -13.61
C GLN A 216 14.40 -20.39 -12.66
N GLU A 217 15.33 -19.60 -13.19
CA GLU A 217 16.02 -18.58 -12.42
C GLU A 217 15.01 -17.54 -11.90
N LYS A 218 15.11 -17.22 -10.62
CA LYS A 218 14.24 -16.21 -10.00
C LYS A 218 14.51 -14.83 -10.60
N TYR A 219 13.44 -14.12 -10.96
CA TYR A 219 13.47 -12.74 -11.42
C TYR A 219 12.19 -12.01 -11.02
N ASP A 220 12.26 -10.69 -10.92
CA ASP A 220 11.14 -9.77 -10.84
C ASP A 220 11.46 -8.48 -11.62
N ILE A 221 10.46 -7.63 -11.81
CA ILE A 221 10.59 -6.41 -12.62
C ILE A 221 11.60 -5.45 -12.00
N GLU A 222 11.59 -5.31 -10.68
CA GLU A 222 12.49 -4.41 -9.96
C GLU A 222 13.95 -4.88 -10.08
N GLU A 223 14.18 -6.20 -10.16
CA GLU A 223 15.54 -6.74 -10.37
C GLU A 223 16.02 -6.53 -11.80
N LEU A 224 15.12 -6.69 -12.79
CA LEU A 224 15.48 -6.62 -14.20
C LEU A 224 15.69 -5.19 -14.70
N PHE A 225 14.81 -4.26 -14.29
CA PHE A 225 14.74 -2.89 -14.80
C PHE A 225 15.02 -1.82 -13.74
N GLU A 226 15.61 -2.21 -12.60
CA GLU A 226 15.91 -1.29 -11.52
C GLU A 226 16.74 -0.09 -11.97
N GLY A 227 16.35 1.10 -11.52
CA GLY A 227 17.06 2.35 -11.75
C GLY A 227 16.84 2.99 -13.12
N VAL A 228 15.86 2.51 -13.89
CA VAL A 228 15.39 3.15 -15.13
C VAL A 228 13.87 3.32 -15.08
N GLU A 229 13.38 4.30 -15.83
CA GLU A 229 11.95 4.41 -16.11
C GLU A 229 11.54 3.30 -17.09
N TYR A 230 10.46 2.59 -16.82
CA TYR A 230 10.01 1.51 -17.70
C TYR A 230 9.63 2.03 -19.10
N ALA A 231 9.20 3.29 -19.18
CA ALA A 231 8.88 3.94 -20.43
C ALA A 231 10.02 3.98 -21.45
N ILE A 232 11.28 4.06 -21.00
CA ILE A 232 12.44 4.11 -21.92
C ILE A 232 13.01 2.73 -22.30
N VAL A 233 12.45 1.66 -21.74
CA VAL A 233 12.86 0.29 -22.10
C VAL A 233 12.26 -0.05 -23.45
N GLU A 234 13.05 -0.61 -24.35
CA GLU A 234 12.57 -1.01 -25.68
C GLU A 234 11.43 -2.02 -25.58
N PRO A 235 10.31 -1.85 -26.32
CA PRO A 235 9.15 -2.75 -26.27
C PRO A 235 9.49 -4.23 -26.47
N GLU A 236 10.45 -4.54 -27.35
CA GLU A 236 10.92 -5.90 -27.64
C GLU A 236 11.60 -6.54 -26.43
N LEU A 237 12.34 -5.73 -25.68
CA LEU A 237 13.03 -6.18 -24.48
C LEU A 237 12.07 -6.33 -23.32
N PHE A 238 11.15 -5.38 -23.19
CA PHE A 238 10.12 -5.39 -22.14
C PHE A 238 9.15 -6.57 -22.35
N ALA A 239 8.82 -6.89 -23.60
CA ALA A 239 7.96 -8.01 -23.96
C ALA A 239 8.46 -9.38 -23.47
N LEU A 240 9.77 -9.58 -23.42
CA LEU A 240 10.35 -10.84 -22.91
C LEU A 240 10.02 -11.08 -21.44
N TYR A 241 9.88 -10.00 -20.68
CA TYR A 241 9.43 -10.06 -19.30
C TYR A 241 7.89 -10.18 -19.22
N ALA A 242 7.20 -9.23 -19.80
CA ALA A 242 5.78 -8.96 -19.62
C ALA A 242 4.89 -10.04 -20.28
N ALA A 243 5.12 -10.36 -21.54
CA ALA A 243 4.23 -11.28 -22.27
C ALA A 243 4.14 -12.70 -21.67
N THR A 244 5.16 -13.13 -20.92
CA THR A 244 5.13 -14.45 -20.27
C THR A 244 4.16 -14.52 -19.09
N ASP A 245 3.79 -13.39 -18.48
CA ASP A 245 2.94 -13.36 -17.30
C ASP A 245 1.50 -13.82 -17.64
N ALA A 246 0.97 -13.43 -18.80
CA ALA A 246 -0.33 -13.92 -19.27
C ALA A 246 -0.32 -15.44 -19.54
N PHE A 247 0.76 -16.01 -20.08
CA PHE A 247 0.92 -17.45 -20.25
C PHE A 247 1.04 -18.20 -18.91
N MET A 248 1.81 -17.67 -17.98
CA MET A 248 1.92 -18.25 -16.64
C MET A 248 0.56 -18.25 -15.93
N THR A 249 -0.20 -17.16 -16.05
CA THR A 249 -1.58 -17.05 -15.55
C THR A 249 -2.49 -18.14 -16.13
N TYR A 250 -2.44 -18.34 -17.44
CA TYR A 250 -3.19 -19.41 -18.09
C TYR A 250 -2.79 -20.81 -17.59
N THR A 251 -1.50 -21.06 -17.42
CA THR A 251 -1.01 -22.36 -16.93
C THR A 251 -1.48 -22.64 -15.50
N LEU A 252 -1.45 -21.64 -14.63
CA LEU A 252 -2.01 -21.73 -13.27
C LEU A 252 -3.52 -21.97 -13.31
N TYR A 253 -4.25 -21.24 -14.16
CA TYR A 253 -5.70 -21.44 -14.35
C TYR A 253 -6.05 -22.88 -14.71
N GLN A 254 -5.34 -23.48 -15.66
CA GLN A 254 -5.59 -24.88 -16.04
C GLN A 254 -5.45 -25.83 -14.85
N SER A 255 -4.35 -25.72 -14.09
CA SER A 255 -4.13 -26.53 -12.88
C SER A 255 -5.21 -26.28 -11.83
N GLN A 256 -5.64 -25.04 -11.65
CA GLN A 256 -6.68 -24.69 -10.67
C GLN A 256 -8.05 -25.22 -11.08
N VAL A 257 -8.43 -25.17 -12.36
CA VAL A 257 -9.68 -25.75 -12.85
C VAL A 257 -9.75 -27.24 -12.53
N GLU A 258 -8.67 -28.00 -12.76
CA GLU A 258 -8.58 -29.41 -12.39
C GLU A 258 -8.78 -29.62 -10.89
N ARG A 259 -8.06 -28.86 -10.07
CA ARG A 259 -8.12 -28.95 -8.60
C ARG A 259 -9.50 -28.58 -8.03
N TYR A 260 -10.14 -27.53 -8.58
CA TYR A 260 -11.50 -27.14 -8.21
C TYR A 260 -12.59 -28.10 -8.71
N SER A 261 -12.28 -28.95 -9.67
CA SER A 261 -13.21 -29.97 -10.18
C SER A 261 -13.32 -31.21 -9.29
N ILE A 262 -12.42 -31.34 -8.30
CA ILE A 262 -12.47 -32.43 -7.31
C ILE A 262 -13.77 -32.31 -6.49
N PRO A 263 -14.54 -33.41 -6.30
CA PRO A 263 -15.83 -33.36 -5.60
C PRO A 263 -15.79 -32.70 -4.22
N ASP A 264 -14.71 -32.95 -3.45
CA ASP A 264 -14.53 -32.40 -2.11
C ASP A 264 -14.35 -30.86 -2.11
N HIS A 265 -13.95 -30.28 -3.24
CA HIS A 265 -13.77 -28.84 -3.41
C HIS A 265 -15.04 -28.11 -3.91
N LYS A 266 -16.18 -28.77 -4.04
CA LYS A 266 -17.41 -28.16 -4.55
C LYS A 266 -17.79 -26.88 -3.79
N ARG A 267 -17.74 -26.90 -2.45
CA ARG A 267 -18.04 -25.71 -1.63
C ARG A 267 -17.01 -24.61 -1.81
N LEU A 268 -15.74 -24.99 -1.92
CA LEU A 268 -14.64 -24.05 -2.14
C LEU A 268 -14.76 -23.37 -3.50
N ARG A 269 -15.16 -24.14 -4.54
CA ARG A 269 -15.45 -23.60 -5.87
C ARG A 269 -16.60 -22.60 -5.85
N SER A 270 -17.71 -22.90 -5.15
CA SER A 270 -18.83 -21.96 -4.99
C SER A 270 -18.38 -20.71 -4.23
N LEU A 271 -17.63 -20.85 -3.14
CA LEU A 271 -17.06 -19.70 -2.44
C LEU A 271 -16.24 -18.82 -3.38
N PHE A 272 -15.36 -19.43 -4.16
CA PHE A 272 -14.49 -18.72 -5.09
C PHE A 272 -15.30 -17.98 -6.17
N LEU A 273 -16.17 -18.67 -6.91
CA LEU A 273 -16.87 -18.12 -8.07
C LEU A 273 -18.05 -17.21 -7.68
N ASP A 274 -18.81 -17.59 -6.64
CA ASP A 274 -20.07 -16.92 -6.32
C ASP A 274 -19.87 -15.77 -5.32
N ILE A 275 -18.74 -15.72 -4.59
CA ILE A 275 -18.47 -14.72 -3.57
C ILE A 275 -17.16 -13.97 -3.83
N GLU A 276 -16.02 -14.65 -3.89
CA GLU A 276 -14.72 -14.00 -3.92
C GLU A 276 -14.46 -13.25 -5.24
N MET A 277 -14.86 -13.81 -6.38
CA MET A 277 -14.70 -13.14 -7.66
C MET A 277 -15.57 -11.87 -7.77
N PRO A 278 -16.88 -11.88 -7.44
CA PRO A 278 -17.68 -10.66 -7.41
C PRO A 278 -17.17 -9.62 -6.40
N ILE A 279 -16.73 -10.05 -5.21
CA ILE A 279 -16.20 -9.15 -4.17
C ILE A 279 -14.91 -8.44 -4.63
N MET A 280 -14.08 -9.08 -5.43
CA MET A 280 -12.88 -8.47 -5.97
C MET A 280 -13.21 -7.19 -6.77
N GLN A 281 -14.20 -7.25 -7.66
CA GLN A 281 -14.64 -6.09 -8.43
C GLN A 281 -15.23 -5.00 -7.52
N VAL A 282 -16.05 -5.37 -6.53
CA VAL A 282 -16.59 -4.40 -5.55
C VAL A 282 -15.46 -3.72 -4.78
N SER A 283 -14.43 -4.46 -4.37
CA SER A 283 -13.29 -3.88 -3.66
C SER A 283 -12.47 -2.94 -4.55
N ALA A 284 -12.29 -3.27 -5.82
CA ALA A 284 -11.66 -2.37 -6.80
C ALA A 284 -12.42 -1.05 -6.95
N GLU A 285 -13.75 -1.13 -7.07
CA GLU A 285 -14.60 0.07 -7.15
C GLU A 285 -14.50 0.92 -5.88
N MET A 286 -14.42 0.29 -4.70
CA MET A 286 -14.23 1.01 -3.44
C MET A 286 -12.86 1.69 -3.38
N GLU A 287 -11.81 1.04 -3.85
CA GLU A 287 -10.46 1.59 -3.90
C GLU A 287 -10.38 2.78 -4.86
N LEU A 288 -10.96 2.65 -6.06
CA LEU A 288 -11.03 3.73 -7.06
C LEU A 288 -11.93 4.90 -6.61
N ALA A 289 -13.02 4.62 -5.92
CA ALA A 289 -13.89 5.67 -5.39
C ALA A 289 -13.17 6.57 -4.39
N GLY A 290 -12.31 5.98 -3.57
CA GLY A 290 -11.59 6.68 -2.51
C GLY A 290 -12.51 7.36 -1.49
N VAL A 291 -11.93 8.07 -0.55
CA VAL A 291 -12.66 8.86 0.46
C VAL A 291 -12.05 10.24 0.58
N HIS A 292 -12.89 11.26 0.70
CA HIS A 292 -12.43 12.63 0.90
C HIS A 292 -11.97 12.87 2.33
N LEU A 293 -10.91 13.66 2.47
CA LEU A 293 -10.37 14.10 3.74
C LEU A 293 -10.37 15.64 3.79
N ASP A 294 -10.97 16.22 4.83
CA ASP A 294 -10.89 17.65 5.10
C ASP A 294 -9.49 17.99 5.65
N LEU A 295 -8.64 18.49 4.77
CA LEU A 295 -7.25 18.84 5.11
C LEU A 295 -7.18 20.05 6.05
N SER A 296 -8.13 20.98 5.97
CA SER A 296 -8.21 22.15 6.83
C SER A 296 -8.55 21.74 8.26
N TYR A 297 -9.54 20.87 8.42
CA TYR A 297 -9.89 20.28 9.72
C TYR A 297 -8.74 19.41 10.26
N ALA A 298 -8.12 18.58 9.42
CA ALA A 298 -6.98 17.76 9.82
C ALA A 298 -5.83 18.61 10.38
N LYS A 299 -5.52 19.75 9.73
CA LYS A 299 -4.49 20.70 10.18
C LYS A 299 -4.81 21.32 11.56
N ARG A 300 -6.07 21.73 11.77
CA ARG A 300 -6.52 22.24 13.08
C ARG A 300 -6.45 21.16 14.15
N LEU A 301 -6.89 19.93 13.80
CA LEU A 301 -6.83 18.79 14.70
C LEU A 301 -5.39 18.43 15.07
N SER A 302 -4.46 18.45 14.13
CA SER A 302 -3.03 18.24 14.36
C SER A 302 -2.49 19.24 15.36
N LYS A 303 -2.78 20.54 15.20
CA LYS A 303 -2.39 21.57 16.16
C LYS A 303 -2.97 21.31 17.55
N LYS A 304 -4.28 21.06 17.66
CA LYS A 304 -4.94 20.75 18.94
C LYS A 304 -4.29 19.57 19.68
N TYR A 305 -3.94 18.51 18.94
CA TYR A 305 -3.31 17.33 19.53
C TYR A 305 -1.82 17.54 19.84
N ALA A 306 -1.13 18.39 19.08
CA ALA A 306 0.23 18.82 19.41
C ALA A 306 0.26 19.61 20.73
N ASP A 307 -0.69 20.54 20.94
CA ASP A 307 -0.82 21.29 22.18
C ASP A 307 -1.13 20.36 23.38
N LYS A 308 -1.99 19.35 23.19
CA LYS A 308 -2.25 18.32 24.21
C LYS A 308 -1.02 17.48 24.51
N LEU A 309 -0.24 17.12 23.50
CA LEU A 309 0.99 16.36 23.67
C LEU A 309 2.03 17.18 24.44
N GLU A 310 2.19 18.47 24.15
CA GLU A 310 3.09 19.37 24.89
C GLU A 310 2.69 19.48 26.37
N GLN A 311 1.39 19.56 26.66
CA GLN A 311 0.90 19.53 28.04
C GLN A 311 1.22 18.20 28.73
N MET A 312 1.01 17.07 28.03
CA MET A 312 1.33 15.74 28.55
C MET A 312 2.83 15.55 28.76
N ASP A 313 3.68 16.12 27.90
CA ASP A 313 5.13 16.09 28.05
C ASP A 313 5.56 16.83 29.31
N LYS A 314 5.00 18.02 29.61
CA LYS A 314 5.24 18.76 30.85
C LYS A 314 4.85 17.93 32.08
N ILE A 315 3.66 17.31 32.08
CA ILE A 315 3.20 16.43 33.17
C ILE A 315 4.15 15.24 33.33
N SER A 316 4.60 14.67 32.22
CA SER A 316 5.54 13.54 32.21
C SER A 316 6.90 13.93 32.80
N ASP A 317 7.43 15.09 32.43
CA ASP A 317 8.69 15.60 32.91
C ASP A 317 8.63 15.92 34.41
N GLU A 318 7.54 16.54 34.87
CA GLU A 318 7.28 16.78 36.29
C GLU A 318 7.24 15.47 37.08
N GLU A 319 6.55 14.45 36.57
CA GLU A 319 6.47 13.14 37.23
C GLU A 319 7.84 12.45 37.27
N VAL A 320 8.58 12.44 36.15
CA VAL A 320 9.95 11.88 36.09
C VAL A 320 10.90 12.62 37.02
N SER A 321 10.72 13.91 37.20
CA SER A 321 11.58 14.73 38.11
C SER A 321 11.55 14.24 39.55
N LYS A 322 10.45 13.64 39.99
CA LYS A 322 10.33 13.06 41.34
C LYS A 322 11.31 11.90 41.58
N TYR A 323 11.75 11.24 40.50
CA TYR A 323 12.67 10.10 40.55
C TYR A 323 14.12 10.49 40.31
N LYS A 324 14.46 11.77 40.12
CA LYS A 324 15.80 12.23 39.76
C LYS A 324 16.86 11.73 40.73
N ASP A 325 16.67 11.99 42.02
CA ASP A 325 17.67 11.67 43.05
C ASP A 325 17.85 10.14 43.19
N ILE A 326 16.76 9.40 43.08
CA ILE A 326 16.79 7.91 43.12
C ILE A 326 17.54 7.35 41.90
N ILE A 327 17.31 7.93 40.72
CA ILE A 327 18.01 7.55 39.48
C ILE A 327 19.51 7.83 39.62
N GLU A 328 19.87 9.02 40.10
CA GLU A 328 21.27 9.41 40.25
C GLU A 328 22.00 8.53 41.30
N GLN A 329 21.39 8.33 42.46
CA GLN A 329 21.91 7.41 43.48
C GLN A 329 22.08 5.98 42.93
N TRP A 330 21.09 5.49 42.18
CA TRP A 330 21.15 4.17 41.55
C TRP A 330 22.29 4.08 40.52
N ARG A 331 22.49 5.13 39.70
CA ARG A 331 23.58 5.19 38.73
C ARG A 331 24.94 5.11 39.40
N GLN A 332 25.16 5.88 40.48
CA GLN A 332 26.39 5.90 41.25
C GLN A 332 26.70 4.56 41.93
N THR A 333 25.66 3.86 42.42
CA THR A 333 25.82 2.56 43.10
C THR A 333 25.92 1.37 42.15
N THR A 334 25.48 1.54 40.91
CA THR A 334 25.46 0.49 39.86
C THR A 334 26.67 0.67 38.93
N GLU A 335 27.65 1.51 39.32
CA GLU A 335 28.76 1.82 38.44
C GLU A 335 29.46 0.60 37.86
N ALA A 336 29.62 0.70 36.57
CA ALA A 336 30.78 0.35 35.73
C ALA A 336 31.29 -1.08 35.72
N ASN A 337 30.76 -2.04 36.49
CA ASN A 337 31.41 -3.35 36.62
C ASN A 337 30.97 -4.41 35.62
N GLU A 338 29.92 -4.16 34.78
CA GLU A 338 29.47 -5.16 33.83
C GLU A 338 29.09 -4.54 32.49
N HIS A 339 30.06 -4.42 31.59
CA HIS A 339 29.76 -4.28 30.16
C HIS A 339 29.39 -5.64 29.59
N PRO A 340 28.08 -5.94 29.39
CA PRO A 340 27.66 -7.25 28.91
C PRO A 340 28.15 -7.46 27.46
N ILE A 341 28.73 -8.61 27.20
CA ILE A 341 29.15 -9.02 25.85
C ILE A 341 27.93 -9.62 25.13
N LYS A 342 27.50 -9.02 24.03
CA LYS A 342 26.46 -9.56 23.16
C LYS A 342 27.00 -9.75 21.74
N ASN A 343 26.90 -10.97 21.23
CA ASN A 343 27.47 -11.34 19.90
C ASN A 343 28.96 -10.99 19.75
N GLY A 344 29.77 -11.16 20.80
CA GLY A 344 31.21 -10.89 20.79
C GLY A 344 31.59 -9.40 20.84
N LYS A 345 30.62 -8.49 21.07
CA LYS A 345 30.85 -7.05 21.24
C LYS A 345 30.42 -6.58 22.63
N GLU A 346 31.23 -5.76 23.24
CA GLU A 346 30.86 -5.04 24.45
C GLU A 346 29.65 -4.13 24.19
N THR A 347 28.66 -4.17 25.08
CA THR A 347 27.48 -3.29 25.04
C THR A 347 27.48 -2.38 26.25
N LYS A 348 26.76 -1.23 26.14
CA LYS A 348 26.62 -0.28 27.24
C LYS A 348 26.05 -0.96 28.50
N SER A 349 26.59 -0.60 29.66
CA SER A 349 26.04 -1.01 30.95
C SER A 349 24.61 -0.46 31.15
N LYS A 350 23.84 -0.99 32.10
CA LYS A 350 22.49 -0.48 32.38
C LYS A 350 22.51 0.98 32.85
N SER A 351 23.51 1.38 33.63
CA SER A 351 23.69 2.75 34.08
C SER A 351 23.97 3.72 32.96
N GLU A 352 24.73 3.29 31.93
CA GLU A 352 24.97 4.06 30.71
C GLU A 352 23.76 4.12 29.75
N GLN A 353 22.87 3.12 29.84
CA GLN A 353 21.65 3.08 29.02
C GLN A 353 20.53 3.96 29.56
N LEU A 354 20.51 4.25 30.87
CA LEU A 354 19.51 5.11 31.50
C LEU A 354 19.96 6.57 31.48
N ASN A 355 19.40 7.38 30.62
CA ASN A 355 19.64 8.83 30.57
C ASN A 355 18.78 9.57 31.62
N TYR A 356 19.17 10.80 31.91
CA TYR A 356 18.28 11.76 32.58
C TYR A 356 18.27 13.09 31.78
N PRO A 357 17.11 13.61 31.41
CA PRO A 357 15.76 13.04 31.62
C PRO A 357 15.59 11.68 30.92
N VAL A 358 14.73 10.84 31.50
CA VAL A 358 14.49 9.48 30.98
C VAL A 358 13.68 9.54 29.70
N ASN A 359 14.15 8.89 28.66
CA ASN A 359 13.35 8.74 27.43
C ASN A 359 12.24 7.70 27.65
N LEU A 360 11.00 8.18 27.84
CA LEU A 360 9.82 7.37 28.11
C LEU A 360 9.34 6.55 26.88
N GLU A 361 9.81 6.88 25.68
CA GLU A 361 9.57 6.11 24.47
C GLU A 361 10.53 4.93 24.32
N SER A 362 11.65 4.95 25.02
CA SER A 362 12.62 3.86 25.01
C SER A 362 12.16 2.71 25.94
N PRO A 363 11.75 1.54 25.41
CA PRO A 363 11.39 0.39 26.25
C PRO A 363 12.52 -0.03 27.18
N THR A 364 13.77 0.14 26.74
CA THR A 364 14.97 -0.19 27.53
C THR A 364 15.13 0.72 28.73
N GLN A 365 15.08 2.05 28.53
CA GLN A 365 15.22 3.03 29.63
C GLN A 365 14.07 2.90 30.62
N LEU A 366 12.85 2.73 30.12
CA LEU A 366 11.67 2.54 30.95
C LEU A 366 11.75 1.23 31.76
N ALA A 367 12.22 0.14 31.15
CA ALA A 367 12.43 -1.12 31.86
C ALA A 367 13.49 -0.98 32.97
N ILE A 368 14.58 -0.25 32.72
CA ILE A 368 15.60 0.01 33.76
C ILE A 368 14.98 0.85 34.88
N LEU A 369 14.27 1.92 34.55
CA LEU A 369 13.62 2.76 35.58
C LEU A 369 12.66 1.93 36.44
N LEU A 370 11.72 1.21 35.84
CA LEU A 370 10.69 0.49 36.60
C LEU A 370 11.25 -0.72 37.39
N TYR A 371 12.10 -1.54 36.78
CA TYR A 371 12.51 -2.82 37.38
C TYR A 371 13.84 -2.74 38.14
N ASP A 372 14.78 -1.89 37.70
CA ASP A 372 16.09 -1.81 38.38
C ASP A 372 16.18 -0.65 39.37
N VAL A 373 15.63 0.51 39.04
CA VAL A 373 15.63 1.70 39.91
C VAL A 373 14.50 1.64 40.94
N LEU A 374 13.26 1.54 40.48
CA LEU A 374 12.04 1.54 41.32
C LEU A 374 11.70 0.15 41.90
N LYS A 375 12.50 -0.87 41.57
CA LYS A 375 12.39 -2.26 42.13
C LYS A 375 11.01 -2.88 41.95
N CYS A 376 10.29 -2.58 40.90
CA CYS A 376 9.07 -3.30 40.55
C CYS A 376 9.40 -4.76 40.26
N GLY A 377 8.67 -5.66 40.85
CA GLY A 377 8.81 -7.10 40.51
C GLY A 377 8.10 -7.43 39.19
N PRO A 378 8.46 -8.53 38.54
CA PRO A 378 7.80 -8.98 37.32
C PRO A 378 6.28 -9.12 37.50
N VAL A 379 5.50 -8.54 36.61
CA VAL A 379 4.02 -8.64 36.59
C VAL A 379 3.54 -9.62 35.51
N ASN A 380 4.37 -9.91 34.52
CA ASN A 380 4.10 -10.85 33.45
C ASN A 380 5.23 -11.90 33.37
N LYS A 381 4.92 -13.18 33.56
CA LYS A 381 5.91 -14.27 33.53
C LYS A 381 6.56 -14.45 32.14
N LYS A 382 5.82 -14.21 31.08
CA LYS A 382 6.34 -14.34 29.70
C LYS A 382 7.21 -13.15 29.29
N LYS A 383 6.94 -11.98 29.86
CA LYS A 383 7.67 -10.73 29.61
C LYS A 383 8.04 -10.07 30.94
N PRO A 384 9.00 -10.63 31.69
CA PRO A 384 9.27 -10.23 33.07
C PRO A 384 9.76 -8.77 33.20
N ARG A 385 10.21 -8.17 32.13
CA ARG A 385 10.65 -6.77 32.05
C ARG A 385 9.88 -6.02 30.95
N GLY A 386 8.64 -6.40 30.69
CA GLY A 386 7.78 -5.75 29.72
C GLY A 386 7.39 -4.34 30.14
N THR A 387 7.25 -3.45 29.14
CA THR A 387 6.79 -2.06 29.32
C THR A 387 5.63 -1.77 28.35
N GLY A 388 4.92 -2.82 27.97
CA GLY A 388 3.69 -2.71 27.19
C GLY A 388 2.50 -2.24 28.02
N GLU A 389 1.35 -2.08 27.40
CA GLU A 389 0.13 -1.61 28.05
C GLU A 389 -0.27 -2.50 29.23
N GLU A 390 -0.32 -3.83 29.03
CA GLU A 390 -0.70 -4.80 30.06
C GLU A 390 0.23 -4.73 31.27
N GLU A 391 1.55 -4.65 31.02
CA GLU A 391 2.55 -4.59 32.08
C GLU A 391 2.49 -3.26 32.84
N LEU A 392 2.33 -2.13 32.14
CA LEU A 392 2.22 -0.80 32.80
C LEU A 392 0.95 -0.70 33.65
N LEU A 393 -0.19 -1.19 33.17
CA LEU A 393 -1.44 -1.26 33.94
C LEU A 393 -1.28 -2.14 35.19
N ALA A 394 -0.63 -3.29 35.06
CA ALA A 394 -0.37 -4.18 36.19
C ALA A 394 0.61 -3.60 37.22
N ILE A 395 1.64 -2.87 36.76
CA ILE A 395 2.57 -2.14 37.64
C ILE A 395 1.84 -1.03 38.39
N TYR A 396 1.03 -0.23 37.70
CA TYR A 396 0.20 0.79 38.33
C TYR A 396 -0.75 0.22 39.36
N ALA A 397 -1.47 -0.84 39.02
CA ALA A 397 -2.40 -1.49 39.94
C ALA A 397 -1.73 -1.96 41.23
N LYS A 398 -0.50 -2.53 41.11
CA LYS A 398 0.23 -3.12 42.23
C LYS A 398 1.06 -2.13 43.02
N TYR A 399 1.79 -1.24 42.35
CA TYR A 399 2.80 -0.36 42.98
C TYR A 399 2.37 1.09 43.06
N LYS A 400 1.24 1.47 42.43
CA LYS A 400 0.69 2.84 42.40
C LYS A 400 1.67 3.89 41.87
N ILE A 401 2.47 3.51 40.86
CA ILE A 401 3.40 4.41 40.17
C ILE A 401 2.62 5.18 39.11
N GLU A 402 2.30 6.44 39.38
CA GLU A 402 1.47 7.29 38.51
C GLU A 402 2.08 7.48 37.11
N LEU A 403 3.41 7.49 37.05
CA LEU A 403 4.14 7.55 35.77
C LEU A 403 3.65 6.50 34.74
N CYS A 404 3.19 5.33 35.20
CA CYS A 404 2.67 4.31 34.28
C CYS A 404 1.41 4.74 33.54
N ASN A 405 0.48 5.42 34.24
CA ASN A 405 -0.75 5.95 33.61
C ASN A 405 -0.40 7.09 32.63
N ILE A 406 0.44 8.02 33.05
CA ILE A 406 0.91 9.14 32.24
C ILE A 406 1.55 8.63 30.94
N ILE A 407 2.41 7.60 31.01
CA ILE A 407 3.01 6.98 29.82
C ILE A 407 1.95 6.36 28.90
N LEU A 408 0.93 5.69 29.47
CA LEU A 408 -0.13 5.10 28.66
C LEU A 408 -0.97 6.16 27.93
N GLU A 409 -1.34 7.24 28.61
CA GLU A 409 -2.06 8.36 28.02
C GLU A 409 -1.22 9.02 26.91
N ARG A 410 0.04 9.33 27.20
CA ARG A 410 0.97 9.90 26.23
C ARG A 410 1.15 9.01 25.00
N ARG A 411 1.33 7.69 25.18
CA ARG A 411 1.41 6.73 24.07
C ARG A 411 0.12 6.67 23.27
N GLY A 412 -1.02 6.78 23.92
CA GLY A 412 -2.34 6.89 23.29
C GLY A 412 -2.39 8.10 22.35
N LEU A 413 -2.01 9.29 22.85
CA LEU A 413 -1.95 10.52 22.06
C LEU A 413 -0.99 10.39 20.86
N LEU A 414 0.23 9.94 21.10
CA LEU A 414 1.22 9.73 20.02
C LEU A 414 0.72 8.77 18.95
N LYS A 415 0.04 7.70 19.34
CA LYS A 415 -0.56 6.77 18.38
C LYS A 415 -1.64 7.45 17.52
N LEU A 416 -2.50 8.28 18.12
CA LEU A 416 -3.53 9.01 17.38
C LEU A 416 -2.90 10.00 16.40
N ILE A 417 -1.91 10.76 16.84
CA ILE A 417 -1.19 11.74 16.02
C ILE A 417 -0.48 11.03 14.85
N ASN A 418 0.44 10.11 15.17
CA ASN A 418 1.34 9.53 14.18
C ASN A 418 0.66 8.54 13.22
N THR A 419 -0.42 7.87 13.67
CA THR A 419 -1.08 6.85 12.85
C THR A 419 -2.21 7.41 12.01
N TYR A 420 -2.90 8.46 12.51
CA TYR A 420 -4.11 8.98 11.87
C TYR A 420 -4.03 10.47 11.54
N ILE A 421 -3.84 11.33 12.54
CA ILE A 421 -4.02 12.78 12.37
C ILE A 421 -3.00 13.35 11.39
N ASP A 422 -1.72 13.03 11.56
CA ASP A 422 -0.65 13.54 10.70
C ASP A 422 -0.39 12.61 9.50
N LYS A 423 -0.72 11.31 9.63
CA LYS A 423 -0.46 10.33 8.56
C LYS A 423 -1.51 10.40 7.44
N LEU A 424 -2.79 10.45 7.76
CA LEU A 424 -3.86 10.41 6.74
C LEU A 424 -3.76 11.56 5.72
N PRO A 425 -3.48 12.82 6.11
CA PRO A 425 -3.26 13.90 5.15
C PRO A 425 -2.15 13.62 4.12
N THR A 426 -1.11 12.88 4.52
CA THR A 426 -0.01 12.50 3.60
C THR A 426 -0.38 11.39 2.62
N CYS A 427 -1.53 10.75 2.81
CA CYS A 427 -2.04 9.69 1.95
C CYS A 427 -3.06 10.23 0.91
N VAL A 428 -3.35 11.52 0.92
CA VAL A 428 -4.25 12.14 -0.07
C VAL A 428 -3.58 12.15 -1.43
N ASN A 429 -4.24 11.55 -2.42
CA ASN A 429 -3.76 11.53 -3.79
C ASN A 429 -3.90 12.93 -4.42
N PRO A 430 -2.82 13.51 -4.99
CA PRO A 430 -2.87 14.86 -5.55
C PRO A 430 -3.69 14.96 -6.85
N VAL A 431 -4.05 13.84 -7.48
CA VAL A 431 -4.81 13.82 -8.75
C VAL A 431 -6.29 14.14 -8.51
N ASP A 432 -6.88 13.53 -7.48
CA ASP A 432 -8.32 13.64 -7.20
C ASP A 432 -8.65 14.10 -5.77
N ASN A 433 -7.63 14.42 -4.96
CA ASN A 433 -7.76 14.88 -3.58
C ASN A 433 -8.48 13.89 -2.63
N LYS A 434 -8.32 12.59 -2.89
CA LYS A 434 -8.90 11.53 -2.06
C LYS A 434 -7.84 10.61 -1.47
N VAL A 435 -8.23 9.87 -0.44
CA VAL A 435 -7.44 8.79 0.12
C VAL A 435 -7.93 7.47 -0.48
N HIS A 436 -7.04 6.73 -1.13
CA HIS A 436 -7.30 5.41 -1.71
C HIS A 436 -6.59 4.36 -0.87
N ALA A 437 -7.37 3.60 -0.11
CA ALA A 437 -6.83 2.50 0.68
C ALA A 437 -6.98 1.18 -0.09
N VAL A 438 -6.00 0.30 0.05
CA VAL A 438 -6.08 -1.04 -0.53
C VAL A 438 -6.85 -1.97 0.40
N PHE A 439 -7.84 -2.68 -0.12
CA PHE A 439 -8.64 -3.68 0.58
C PHE A 439 -8.29 -5.09 0.10
N ASP A 440 -7.62 -5.89 0.94
CA ASP A 440 -7.32 -7.29 0.64
C ASP A 440 -8.40 -8.19 1.25
N GLN A 441 -9.23 -8.80 0.40
CA GLN A 441 -10.32 -9.68 0.79
C GLN A 441 -9.85 -10.98 1.43
N LEU A 442 -8.63 -11.41 1.14
CA LEU A 442 -8.02 -12.62 1.68
C LEU A 442 -6.84 -12.32 2.63
N GLY A 443 -6.68 -11.06 3.08
CA GLY A 443 -5.59 -10.62 3.94
C GLY A 443 -5.61 -11.22 5.34
N ALA A 444 -6.79 -11.55 5.86
CA ALA A 444 -6.98 -12.14 7.18
C ALA A 444 -7.43 -13.60 7.09
N GLY A 445 -6.79 -14.50 7.86
CA GLY A 445 -7.17 -15.91 7.95
C GLY A 445 -8.58 -16.18 8.53
N THR A 446 -9.27 -15.12 8.96
CA THR A 446 -10.67 -15.18 9.44
C THR A 446 -11.69 -14.88 8.36
N GLY A 447 -11.28 -14.64 7.11
CA GLY A 447 -12.16 -14.21 6.01
C GLY A 447 -12.65 -12.76 6.09
N ARG A 448 -12.08 -11.94 7.00
CA ARG A 448 -12.34 -10.50 7.03
C ARG A 448 -11.44 -9.78 6.03
N PHE A 449 -11.91 -8.67 5.49
CA PHE A 449 -11.04 -7.75 4.79
C PHE A 449 -9.91 -7.25 5.68
N SER A 450 -8.74 -7.09 5.12
CA SER A 450 -7.70 -6.22 5.69
C SER A 450 -7.53 -4.97 4.83
N SER A 451 -7.16 -3.85 5.45
CA SER A 451 -6.91 -2.60 4.75
C SER A 451 -5.50 -2.11 5.02
N LYS A 452 -4.85 -1.55 4.00
CA LYS A 452 -3.50 -1.00 4.08
C LYS A 452 -3.36 0.22 3.16
N ASP A 453 -2.35 1.00 3.37
CA ASP A 453 -1.86 2.11 2.54
C ASP A 453 -2.90 3.21 2.23
N PRO A 454 -3.64 3.75 3.25
CA PRO A 454 -3.57 3.52 4.70
C PRO A 454 -4.57 2.48 5.21
N ASN A 455 -4.39 2.01 6.47
CA ASN A 455 -5.36 1.14 7.10
C ASN A 455 -6.56 1.94 7.62
N LEU A 456 -7.65 1.99 6.87
CA LEU A 456 -8.88 2.69 7.23
C LEU A 456 -9.81 1.89 8.16
N GLN A 457 -9.61 0.58 8.31
CA GLN A 457 -10.44 -0.26 9.17
C GLN A 457 -10.12 -0.11 10.66
N ASN A 458 -8.92 0.38 10.99
CA ASN A 458 -8.47 0.54 12.37
C ASN A 458 -8.68 1.95 12.95
N ILE A 459 -9.46 2.81 12.28
CA ILE A 459 -9.79 4.14 12.78
C ILE A 459 -10.55 4.00 14.09
N PRO A 460 -10.06 4.62 15.20
CA PRO A 460 -10.64 4.44 16.53
C PRO A 460 -12.11 4.86 16.57
N SER A 461 -13.00 3.97 17.00
CA SER A 461 -14.43 4.26 17.08
C SER A 461 -14.80 5.27 18.18
N LYS A 462 -13.96 5.36 19.22
CA LYS A 462 -14.16 6.29 20.35
C LYS A 462 -13.68 7.72 20.05
N GLU A 463 -12.73 7.87 19.12
CA GLU A 463 -12.17 9.18 18.74
C GLU A 463 -12.97 9.79 17.59
N LYS A 464 -14.10 10.42 17.93
CA LYS A 464 -14.97 11.05 16.94
C LYS A 464 -14.24 12.11 16.10
N SER A 465 -13.34 12.86 16.70
CA SER A 465 -12.55 13.92 16.03
C SER A 465 -11.77 13.41 14.82
N ILE A 466 -11.19 12.20 14.89
CA ILE A 466 -10.48 11.61 13.74
C ILE A 466 -11.47 11.25 12.62
N ARG A 467 -12.65 10.75 12.98
CA ARG A 467 -13.70 10.41 12.00
C ARG A 467 -14.27 11.64 11.29
N CYS A 468 -14.30 12.78 11.97
CA CYS A 468 -14.73 14.05 11.38
C CYS A 468 -13.73 14.61 10.33
N MET A 469 -12.54 14.01 10.20
CA MET A 469 -11.65 14.33 9.07
C MET A 469 -12.20 13.83 7.72
N PHE A 470 -13.11 12.85 7.71
CA PHE A 470 -13.67 12.27 6.49
C PHE A 470 -14.98 12.97 6.12
N THR A 471 -15.08 13.39 4.85
CA THR A 471 -16.21 14.13 4.31
C THR A 471 -16.81 13.42 3.11
N ALA A 472 -18.07 13.78 2.76
CA ALA A 472 -18.77 13.18 1.64
C ALA A 472 -18.47 13.83 0.29
N SER A 473 -17.94 15.08 0.27
CA SER A 473 -17.67 15.83 -0.97
C SER A 473 -16.51 16.81 -0.83
N VAL A 474 -15.94 17.19 -1.98
CA VAL A 474 -14.84 18.17 -2.11
C VAL A 474 -15.30 19.62 -1.98
N ASP A 475 -16.61 19.89 -2.10
CA ASP A 475 -17.18 21.24 -2.19
C ASP A 475 -17.28 21.95 -0.82
N TYR A 476 -16.40 21.57 0.11
CA TYR A 476 -16.13 22.43 1.25
C TYR A 476 -15.13 23.50 0.78
N HIS A 477 -15.66 24.59 0.27
CA HIS A 477 -14.88 25.80 0.06
C HIS A 477 -14.18 26.21 1.36
N ASP A 478 -12.98 26.80 1.24
CA ASP A 478 -12.15 27.44 2.27
C ASP A 478 -12.85 28.59 3.05
N ASN A 479 -14.12 28.55 3.20
CA ASN A 479 -14.86 29.42 4.10
C ASN A 479 -14.84 28.78 5.47
N GLU A 480 -14.40 29.54 6.44
CA GLU A 480 -14.34 29.29 7.88
C GLU A 480 -15.24 28.13 8.31
N VAL A 481 -14.64 27.01 8.74
CA VAL A 481 -15.36 25.76 8.98
C VAL A 481 -16.39 26.00 10.05
N GLU A 482 -17.64 26.03 9.63
CA GLU A 482 -18.78 25.96 10.49
C GLU A 482 -18.93 24.50 10.95
N ASP A 483 -18.73 24.23 12.24
CA ASP A 483 -19.17 22.95 12.79
C ASP A 483 -20.70 22.88 12.73
N VAL A 484 -21.21 21.74 12.30
CA VAL A 484 -22.64 21.56 12.09
C VAL A 484 -23.20 20.72 13.22
N LEU A 485 -23.99 21.34 14.07
CA LEU A 485 -24.72 20.66 15.14
C LEU A 485 -26.14 20.35 14.66
N LYS A 486 -26.47 19.07 14.57
CA LYS A 486 -27.84 18.64 14.29
C LYS A 486 -28.62 18.47 15.58
N LEU A 487 -29.58 19.35 15.82
CA LEU A 487 -30.41 19.35 17.01
C LEU A 487 -31.80 18.82 16.67
N PRO A 488 -32.29 17.75 17.32
CA PRO A 488 -33.72 17.41 17.33
C PRO A 488 -34.58 18.58 17.80
N ILE A 489 -35.79 18.65 17.29
CA ILE A 489 -36.75 19.74 17.62
C ILE A 489 -37.00 19.86 19.13
N THR A 490 -36.86 18.76 19.85
CA THR A 490 -37.16 18.63 21.27
C THR A 490 -35.96 18.86 22.18
N ASP A 491 -34.75 18.98 21.63
CA ASP A 491 -33.54 19.10 22.44
C ASP A 491 -33.31 20.55 22.87
N GLU A 492 -32.89 20.72 24.11
CA GLU A 492 -32.45 22.00 24.68
C GLU A 492 -30.93 22.11 24.60
N VAL A 493 -30.45 23.29 24.29
CA VAL A 493 -29.02 23.63 24.31
C VAL A 493 -28.75 24.82 25.21
N GLU A 494 -27.60 24.81 25.88
CA GLU A 494 -27.21 25.93 26.73
C GLU A 494 -26.63 27.07 25.86
N THR A 495 -27.19 28.25 26.00
CA THR A 495 -26.82 29.46 25.27
C THR A 495 -26.45 30.58 26.24
N ASN A 496 -26.01 31.73 25.70
CA ASN A 496 -25.84 32.97 26.47
C ASN A 496 -27.14 33.49 27.11
N ARG A 497 -28.29 33.01 26.67
CA ARG A 497 -29.62 33.32 27.26
C ARG A 497 -30.14 32.23 28.20
N GLY A 498 -29.35 31.18 28.49
CA GLY A 498 -29.75 29.99 29.22
C GLY A 498 -30.14 28.83 28.29
N TRP A 499 -30.90 27.86 28.83
CA TRP A 499 -31.36 26.71 28.08
C TRP A 499 -32.46 27.09 27.07
N VAL A 500 -32.24 26.80 25.78
CA VAL A 500 -33.13 27.16 24.68
C VAL A 500 -33.43 25.90 23.86
N LEU A 501 -34.72 25.69 23.56
CA LEU A 501 -35.10 24.61 22.64
C LEU A 501 -34.55 24.86 21.23
N GLY A 502 -34.12 23.81 20.52
CA GLY A 502 -33.57 23.92 19.18
C GLY A 502 -34.45 24.72 18.21
N LYS A 503 -35.80 24.63 18.36
CA LYS A 503 -36.76 25.41 17.55
C LYS A 503 -36.73 26.91 17.82
N ASP A 504 -36.25 27.35 18.98
CA ASP A 504 -36.28 28.74 19.47
C ASP A 504 -34.88 29.39 19.37
N LEU A 505 -33.88 28.68 18.81
CA LEU A 505 -32.57 29.21 18.54
C LEU A 505 -32.58 30.25 17.42
N THR A 506 -31.76 31.25 17.57
CA THR A 506 -31.50 32.29 16.56
C THR A 506 -30.02 32.44 16.30
N VAL A 507 -29.66 33.08 15.20
CA VAL A 507 -28.22 33.36 14.86
C VAL A 507 -27.58 34.37 15.82
N GLU A 508 -28.35 35.02 16.66
CA GLU A 508 -27.87 35.94 17.72
C GLU A 508 -27.48 35.18 18.99
N ASP A 509 -27.84 33.91 19.10
CA ASP A 509 -27.49 33.08 20.25
C ASP A 509 -26.03 32.63 20.16
N LEU A 510 -25.38 32.55 21.32
CA LEU A 510 -24.08 31.93 21.47
C LEU A 510 -24.29 30.57 22.16
N LEU A 511 -23.85 29.50 21.50
CA LEU A 511 -23.86 28.16 22.11
C LEU A 511 -22.72 28.00 23.10
N LYS A 512 -23.01 27.34 24.23
CA LYS A 512 -21.99 27.04 25.23
C LYS A 512 -21.43 25.64 25.01
N ASP A 513 -20.13 25.51 24.86
CA ASP A 513 -19.43 24.23 24.69
C ASP A 513 -19.18 23.52 26.04
N SER A 514 -18.65 22.32 25.98
CA SER A 514 -18.31 21.51 27.17
C SER A 514 -17.19 22.12 28.03
N GLU A 515 -16.45 23.11 27.54
CA GLU A 515 -15.36 23.82 28.23
C GLU A 515 -15.83 25.19 28.76
N ASN A 516 -17.13 25.49 28.69
CA ASN A 516 -17.79 26.74 29.05
C ASN A 516 -17.44 27.96 28.17
N ASN A 517 -16.92 27.75 26.94
CA ASN A 517 -16.74 28.84 26.00
C ASN A 517 -18.05 29.08 25.23
N TYR A 518 -18.24 30.31 24.77
CA TYR A 518 -19.38 30.69 23.94
C TYR A 518 -18.97 30.70 22.46
N ILE A 519 -19.74 29.98 21.63
CA ILE A 519 -19.52 29.80 20.20
C ILE A 519 -20.64 30.46 19.42
N GLN A 520 -20.29 31.24 18.40
CA GLN A 520 -21.28 31.96 17.60
C GLN A 520 -22.00 31.04 16.61
N ILE A 521 -23.33 31.19 16.54
CA ILE A 521 -24.15 30.57 15.49
C ILE A 521 -24.06 31.46 14.23
N THR A 522 -23.71 30.85 13.11
CA THR A 522 -23.60 31.55 11.81
C THR A 522 -24.84 31.35 10.95
N LYS A 523 -25.50 30.19 11.06
CA LYS A 523 -26.69 29.84 10.28
C LYS A 523 -27.52 28.77 10.98
N ILE A 524 -28.83 28.79 10.75
CA ILE A 524 -29.75 27.75 11.21
C ILE A 524 -30.63 27.33 10.03
N ASP A 525 -30.57 26.06 9.66
CA ASP A 525 -31.44 25.46 8.66
C ASP A 525 -32.43 24.52 9.34
N LYS A 526 -33.73 24.59 8.97
CA LYS A 526 -34.77 23.72 9.49
C LYS A 526 -35.00 22.53 8.56
N THR A 527 -35.03 21.34 9.13
CA THR A 527 -35.46 20.12 8.46
C THR A 527 -36.78 19.62 9.08
N ASP A 528 -37.37 18.57 8.50
CA ASP A 528 -38.67 18.05 8.97
C ASP A 528 -38.70 17.68 10.46
N ASN A 529 -37.58 17.17 11.02
CA ASN A 529 -37.49 16.69 12.39
C ASN A 529 -36.30 17.23 13.20
N SER A 530 -35.54 18.20 12.67
CA SER A 530 -34.36 18.75 13.35
C SER A 530 -34.00 20.13 12.85
N TYR A 531 -33.15 20.82 13.59
CA TYR A 531 -32.47 22.04 13.17
C TYR A 531 -30.98 21.72 12.93
N ILE A 532 -30.47 22.23 11.83
CA ILE A 532 -29.02 22.19 11.51
C ILE A 532 -28.47 23.56 11.89
N VAL A 533 -27.64 23.59 12.91
CA VAL A 533 -27.03 24.81 13.44
C VAL A 533 -25.58 24.84 13.02
N TYR A 534 -25.18 25.87 12.29
CA TYR A 534 -23.83 26.12 11.85
C TYR A 534 -23.14 27.05 12.85
N ILE A 535 -21.98 26.66 13.35
CA ILE A 535 -21.24 27.39 14.37
C ILE A 535 -19.82 27.72 13.89
N LEU A 536 -19.37 28.93 14.26
CA LEU A 536 -17.99 29.36 14.01
C LEU A 536 -17.11 28.86 15.15
N MET A 537 -16.17 27.95 14.85
CA MET A 537 -15.20 27.45 15.82
C MET A 537 -13.86 28.16 15.73
#